data_c1a5b7d05bf40d3cd5349fa77fa84eeb
#
_entry.id   c1a5b7d05bf40d3cd5349fa77fa84eeb
#
_cell.length_a   1.000
_cell.length_b   1.000
_cell.length_c   1.000
_cell.angle_alpha   90.00
_cell.angle_beta   90.00
_cell.angle_gamma   90.00
#
_symmetry.space_group_name_H-M   'P 1'
#
loop_
_entity.id
_entity.type
_entity.pdbx_description
1 polymer ?
#
loop_
_entity_poly.entity_id
_entity_poly.type
_entity_poly.pdbx_seq_one_letter_code
_entity_poly.pdbx_strand_id
1 'polypeptide(L)'
;KYLILDGQQRLTSLTQVLALNKPVKTFTEKGQEIERYYYIDIEAALNGQFDDAFISVGKDKTVKTNFDRDFKQIENGAGQLITLDFSTTEKEYEAMFFPCSLIFNSHSWEMGLLKYNQDKYIRFADFKDKVLQEFKSYKIPVIQLNKNTSKDAVCLVFEKVNTGGVPLSVFELVTASFAAENDKDNNLREDWYGDQKQGIEGRFQRIVENRKILSKLEPTDFLQVISLLTTYDKRQIDRKEGKTGKLLSAVSAKRQAVLTLTLQDYKQ
;
A
#
# COMPACT_ATOMS: atom_id res chain seq x y z
N LYS A 1 -15.24 10.68 -11.55
CA LYS A 1 -14.58 9.48 -11.02
C LYS A 1 -13.08 9.74 -11.07
N TYR A 2 -12.39 9.54 -9.94
CA TYR A 2 -10.94 9.71 -9.82
C TYR A 2 -10.30 8.34 -9.67
N LEU A 3 -9.08 8.20 -10.15
CA LEU A 3 -8.23 7.02 -9.95
C LEU A 3 -7.12 7.39 -8.96
N ILE A 4 -6.86 6.52 -8.00
CA ILE A 4 -5.73 6.65 -7.08
C ILE A 4 -4.53 6.02 -7.77
N LEU A 5 -3.56 6.84 -8.12
CA LEU A 5 -2.34 6.40 -8.77
C LEU A 5 -1.27 5.96 -7.76
N ASP A 6 -1.14 6.68 -6.64
CA ASP A 6 -0.21 6.35 -5.55
C ASP A 6 -0.90 6.41 -4.19
N GLY A 7 -0.34 5.71 -3.21
CA GLY A 7 -0.85 5.68 -1.84
C GLY A 7 -2.00 4.70 -1.61
N GLN A 8 -2.38 3.88 -2.58
CA GLN A 8 -3.47 2.91 -2.44
C GLN A 8 -3.24 1.96 -1.27
N GLN A 9 -2.04 1.42 -1.10
CA GLN A 9 -1.72 0.53 0.02
C GLN A 9 -1.82 1.26 1.36
N ARG A 10 -1.27 2.49 1.45
CA ARG A 10 -1.35 3.32 2.67
C ARG A 10 -2.79 3.63 3.06
N LEU A 11 -3.63 4.05 2.09
CA LEU A 11 -5.04 4.31 2.32
C LEU A 11 -5.81 3.05 2.70
N THR A 12 -5.49 1.91 2.08
CA THR A 12 -6.07 0.61 2.43
C THR A 12 -5.74 0.23 3.86
N SER A 13 -4.48 0.33 4.27
CA SER A 13 -4.05 0.04 5.64
C SER A 13 -4.73 0.96 6.66
N LEU A 14 -4.77 2.28 6.40
CA LEU A 14 -5.49 3.22 7.24
C LEU A 14 -6.98 2.88 7.35
N THR A 15 -7.63 2.57 6.23
CA THR A 15 -9.05 2.18 6.23
C THR A 15 -9.29 0.90 7.03
N GLN A 16 -8.42 -0.09 6.88
CA GLN A 16 -8.52 -1.36 7.60
C GLN A 16 -8.38 -1.16 9.12
N VAL A 17 -7.43 -0.33 9.54
CA VAL A 17 -7.16 -0.06 10.96
C VAL A 17 -8.22 0.84 11.59
N LEU A 18 -8.64 1.90 10.88
CA LEU A 18 -9.43 2.98 11.48
C LEU A 18 -10.95 2.87 11.25
N ALA A 19 -11.38 2.12 10.23
CA ALA A 19 -12.79 2.09 9.84
C ALA A 19 -13.44 0.69 9.89
N LEU A 20 -12.64 -0.39 9.89
CA LEU A 20 -13.17 -1.74 9.88
C LEU A 20 -13.07 -2.35 11.29
N ASN A 21 -14.23 -2.66 11.89
CA ASN A 21 -14.27 -3.32 13.20
C ASN A 21 -14.04 -4.84 13.08
N LYS A 22 -12.89 -5.21 12.51
CA LYS A 22 -12.42 -6.60 12.35
C LYS A 22 -10.90 -6.65 12.37
N PRO A 23 -10.28 -7.82 12.65
CA PRO A 23 -8.84 -7.93 12.62
C PRO A 23 -8.30 -7.63 11.21
N VAL A 24 -7.18 -6.95 11.15
CA VAL A 24 -6.46 -6.62 9.92
C VAL A 24 -5.53 -7.77 9.58
N LYS A 25 -5.65 -8.29 8.37
CA LYS A 25 -4.70 -9.27 7.84
C LYS A 25 -3.42 -8.56 7.42
N THR A 26 -2.30 -9.03 7.93
CA THR A 26 -0.97 -8.51 7.64
C THR A 26 0.04 -9.65 7.60
N PHE A 27 1.30 -9.33 7.31
CA PHE A 27 2.36 -10.32 7.24
C PHE A 27 3.47 -9.99 8.24
N THR A 28 4.07 -11.02 8.82
CA THR A 28 5.33 -10.88 9.57
C THR A 28 6.48 -10.60 8.60
N GLU A 29 7.63 -10.18 9.10
CA GLU A 29 8.86 -10.04 8.30
C GLU A 29 9.25 -11.34 7.58
N LYS A 30 8.84 -12.49 8.11
CA LYS A 30 9.05 -13.81 7.50
C LYS A 30 7.99 -14.21 6.47
N GLY A 31 7.06 -13.30 6.13
CA GLY A 31 6.00 -13.54 5.14
C GLY A 31 4.84 -14.41 5.64
N GLN A 32 4.71 -14.66 6.94
CA GLN A 32 3.58 -15.41 7.50
C GLN A 32 2.36 -14.49 7.64
N GLU A 33 1.20 -14.92 7.14
CA GLU A 33 -0.06 -14.18 7.31
C GLU A 33 -0.50 -14.25 8.78
N ILE A 34 -0.78 -13.07 9.35
CA ILE A 34 -1.27 -12.91 10.72
C ILE A 34 -2.46 -11.95 10.75
N GLU A 35 -3.30 -12.06 11.78
CA GLU A 35 -4.41 -11.14 12.03
C GLU A 35 -4.13 -10.29 13.27
N ARG A 36 -4.36 -8.96 13.16
CA ARG A 36 -4.07 -7.98 14.19
C ARG A 36 -5.21 -7.03 14.45
N TYR A 37 -5.42 -6.69 15.73
CA TYR A 37 -6.18 -5.54 16.18
C TYR A 37 -5.24 -4.42 16.58
N TYR A 38 -5.68 -3.17 16.47
CA TYR A 38 -4.88 -2.00 16.78
C TYR A 38 -5.56 -1.16 17.85
N TYR A 39 -4.77 -0.72 18.82
CA TYR A 39 -5.23 0.06 19.97
C TYR A 39 -4.34 1.28 20.17
N ILE A 40 -4.89 2.29 20.84
CA ILE A 40 -4.17 3.48 21.30
C ILE A 40 -4.15 3.46 22.81
N ASP A 41 -2.96 3.52 23.40
CA ASP A 41 -2.75 3.82 24.80
C ASP A 41 -3.11 5.28 25.04
N ILE A 42 -4.19 5.52 25.79
CA ILE A 42 -4.73 6.85 26.03
C ILE A 42 -3.72 7.69 26.82
N GLU A 43 -3.08 7.12 27.84
CA GLU A 43 -2.14 7.86 28.68
C GLU A 43 -0.84 8.20 27.93
N ALA A 44 -0.29 7.26 27.19
CA ALA A 44 0.89 7.50 26.36
C ALA A 44 0.61 8.59 25.30
N ALA A 45 -0.55 8.54 24.64
CA ALA A 45 -0.95 9.53 23.65
C ALA A 45 -1.13 10.93 24.27
N LEU A 46 -1.76 11.03 25.44
CA LEU A 46 -1.92 12.29 26.18
C LEU A 46 -0.58 12.90 26.63
N ASN A 47 0.41 12.07 26.88
CA ASN A 47 1.76 12.48 27.24
C ASN A 47 2.64 12.79 26.02
N GLY A 48 2.11 12.71 24.79
CA GLY A 48 2.85 12.99 23.55
C GLY A 48 3.79 11.89 23.11
N GLN A 49 3.70 10.70 23.70
CA GLN A 49 4.50 9.51 23.35
C GLN A 49 3.85 8.74 22.19
N PHE A 50 3.69 9.41 21.05
CA PHE A 50 2.89 8.88 19.95
C PHE A 50 3.44 7.60 19.33
N ASP A 51 4.77 7.43 19.30
CA ASP A 51 5.40 6.22 18.75
C ASP A 51 5.11 4.98 19.59
N ASP A 52 4.96 5.14 20.90
CA ASP A 52 4.69 4.06 21.85
C ASP A 52 3.18 3.87 22.09
N ALA A 53 2.37 4.90 21.80
CA ALA A 53 0.94 4.86 22.05
C ALA A 53 0.18 3.87 21.16
N PHE A 54 0.70 3.59 19.95
CA PHE A 54 0.05 2.68 19.01
C PHE A 54 0.58 1.25 19.18
N ILE A 55 -0.31 0.34 19.55
CA ILE A 55 0.04 -1.07 19.69
C ILE A 55 -0.80 -1.96 18.78
N SER A 56 -0.23 -3.06 18.35
CA SER A 56 -0.94 -4.12 17.64
C SER A 56 -0.99 -5.39 18.49
N VAL A 57 -2.15 -6.03 18.53
CA VAL A 57 -2.39 -7.25 19.32
C VAL A 57 -2.88 -8.38 18.42
N GLY A 58 -2.67 -9.62 18.85
CA GLY A 58 -3.12 -10.79 18.12
C GLY A 58 -4.65 -10.91 18.09
N LYS A 59 -5.13 -11.96 17.43
CA LYS A 59 -6.57 -12.26 17.31
C LYS A 59 -7.24 -12.49 18.65
N ASP A 60 -6.49 -12.98 19.63
CA ASP A 60 -6.93 -13.19 21.01
C ASP A 60 -7.06 -11.88 21.81
N LYS A 61 -6.69 -10.74 21.20
CA LYS A 61 -6.66 -9.41 21.82
C LYS A 61 -5.83 -9.34 23.11
N THR A 62 -4.76 -10.12 23.19
CA THR A 62 -3.84 -10.11 24.34
C THR A 62 -2.46 -9.62 23.94
N VAL A 63 -1.78 -8.94 24.89
CA VAL A 63 -0.37 -8.56 24.77
C VAL A 63 0.41 -9.33 25.80
N LYS A 64 1.38 -10.10 25.34
CA LYS A 64 2.33 -10.79 26.20
C LYS A 64 3.62 -9.98 26.24
N THR A 65 3.90 -9.32 27.35
CA THR A 65 4.98 -8.33 27.46
C THR A 65 6.39 -8.94 27.48
N ASN A 66 6.50 -10.26 27.61
CA ASN A 66 7.77 -10.96 27.46
C ASN A 66 8.03 -11.46 26.02
N PHE A 67 7.31 -10.89 25.03
CA PHE A 67 7.62 -11.07 23.63
C PHE A 67 8.11 -9.74 23.04
N ASP A 68 9.16 -9.83 22.24
CA ASP A 68 9.67 -8.69 21.50
C ASP A 68 8.74 -8.29 20.32
N ARG A 69 9.15 -7.28 19.59
CA ARG A 69 8.46 -6.78 18.38
C ARG A 69 8.22 -7.87 17.33
N ASP A 70 9.11 -8.87 17.28
CA ASP A 70 9.05 -10.01 16.35
C ASP A 70 8.31 -11.23 16.93
N PHE A 71 7.65 -11.06 18.09
CA PHE A 71 6.97 -12.13 18.82
C PHE A 71 7.90 -13.26 19.29
N LYS A 72 9.18 -12.96 19.49
CA LYS A 72 10.09 -13.85 20.19
C LYS A 72 9.97 -13.63 21.69
N GLN A 73 9.90 -14.72 22.44
CA GLN A 73 9.85 -14.65 23.89
C GLN A 73 11.12 -13.98 24.44
N ILE A 74 10.94 -12.93 25.24
CA ILE A 74 12.03 -12.28 25.96
C ILE A 74 12.15 -12.94 27.32
N GLU A 75 13.31 -13.48 27.64
CA GLU A 75 13.64 -13.91 29.00
C GLU A 75 13.87 -12.67 29.88
N ASN A 76 12.83 -12.21 30.57
CA ASN A 76 13.05 -11.23 31.63
C ASN A 76 13.41 -11.96 32.91
N GLY A 77 14.44 -11.48 33.59
CA GLY A 77 15.00 -12.11 34.78
C GLY A 77 14.05 -12.28 35.99
N ALA A 78 12.76 -12.00 35.83
CA ALA A 78 11.73 -12.14 36.85
C ALA A 78 10.74 -13.30 36.58
N GLY A 79 10.77 -13.92 35.40
CA GLY A 79 9.88 -15.05 35.06
C GLY A 79 8.37 -14.76 35.04
N GLN A 80 7.95 -13.51 35.15
CA GLN A 80 6.54 -13.13 35.15
C GLN A 80 6.06 -12.73 33.76
N LEU A 81 5.08 -13.46 33.27
CA LEU A 81 4.27 -13.10 32.10
C LEU A 81 3.33 -11.94 32.50
N ILE A 82 3.67 -10.72 32.13
CA ILE A 82 2.71 -9.60 32.19
C ILE A 82 1.89 -9.65 30.91
N THR A 83 0.59 -9.88 31.01
CA THR A 83 -0.33 -9.93 29.88
C THR A 83 -1.33 -8.78 30.00
N LEU A 84 -1.39 -7.92 28.99
CA LEU A 84 -2.50 -7.01 28.80
C LEU A 84 -3.59 -7.76 28.03
N ASP A 85 -4.82 -7.60 28.45
CA ASP A 85 -5.97 -8.31 27.88
C ASP A 85 -7.05 -7.30 27.48
N PHE A 86 -7.39 -7.28 26.20
CA PHE A 86 -8.46 -6.42 25.63
C PHE A 86 -9.60 -7.26 25.06
N SER A 87 -9.78 -8.50 25.54
CA SER A 87 -10.77 -9.43 25.02
C SER A 87 -12.22 -8.96 25.26
N THR A 88 -12.44 -8.09 26.25
CA THR A 88 -13.74 -7.45 26.52
C THR A 88 -13.57 -5.94 26.61
N THR A 89 -14.66 -5.21 26.38
CA THR A 89 -14.67 -3.75 26.43
C THR A 89 -14.35 -3.22 27.83
N GLU A 90 -14.77 -3.93 28.88
CA GLU A 90 -14.45 -3.58 30.28
C GLU A 90 -12.93 -3.65 30.53
N LYS A 91 -12.24 -4.61 29.97
CA LYS A 91 -10.78 -4.73 30.06
C LYS A 91 -10.07 -3.63 29.27
N GLU A 92 -10.64 -3.21 28.12
CA GLU A 92 -10.18 -2.01 27.39
C GLU A 92 -10.29 -0.76 28.27
N TYR A 93 -11.42 -0.60 29.00
CA TYR A 93 -11.61 0.50 29.93
C TYR A 93 -10.64 0.44 31.13
N GLU A 94 -10.45 -0.75 31.68
CA GLU A 94 -9.53 -0.96 32.80
C GLU A 94 -8.11 -0.56 32.44
N ALA A 95 -7.64 -1.01 31.27
CA ALA A 95 -6.31 -0.73 30.78
C ALA A 95 -6.14 0.65 30.15
N MET A 96 -7.21 1.40 29.92
CA MET A 96 -7.24 2.70 29.19
C MET A 96 -6.66 2.59 27.77
N PHE A 97 -7.02 1.54 27.05
CA PHE A 97 -6.67 1.35 25.64
C PHE A 97 -7.89 1.47 24.74
N PHE A 98 -7.78 2.36 23.77
CA PHE A 98 -8.89 2.69 22.86
C PHE A 98 -8.73 1.97 21.51
N PRO A 99 -9.76 1.23 21.03
CA PRO A 99 -9.68 0.55 19.73
C PRO A 99 -9.58 1.55 18.57
N CYS A 100 -8.56 1.44 17.72
CA CYS A 100 -8.40 2.32 16.56
C CYS A 100 -9.60 2.30 15.61
N SER A 101 -10.28 1.16 15.48
CA SER A 101 -11.46 1.01 14.63
C SER A 101 -12.66 1.87 15.06
N LEU A 102 -12.63 2.42 16.26
CA LEU A 102 -13.69 3.29 16.81
C LEU A 102 -13.38 4.79 16.73
N ILE A 103 -12.26 5.19 16.12
CA ILE A 103 -11.83 6.60 16.02
C ILE A 103 -12.95 7.48 15.44
N PHE A 104 -13.62 7.02 14.39
CA PHE A 104 -14.71 7.78 13.75
C PHE A 104 -16.07 7.59 14.39
N ASN A 105 -16.25 6.57 15.25
CA ASN A 105 -17.51 6.26 15.93
C ASN A 105 -17.28 5.81 17.37
N SER A 106 -16.75 6.71 18.21
CA SER A 106 -16.37 6.42 19.59
C SER A 106 -17.53 6.47 20.59
N HIS A 107 -18.72 6.97 20.20
CA HIS A 107 -19.80 7.30 21.12
C HIS A 107 -20.24 6.13 22.02
N SER A 108 -20.44 4.95 21.45
CA SER A 108 -20.87 3.77 22.22
C SER A 108 -19.84 3.35 23.27
N TRP A 109 -18.57 3.36 22.91
CA TRP A 109 -17.43 3.05 23.79
C TRP A 109 -17.30 4.11 24.90
N GLU A 110 -17.41 5.38 24.54
CA GLU A 110 -17.39 6.53 25.45
C GLU A 110 -18.47 6.44 26.53
N MET A 111 -19.72 6.15 26.10
CA MET A 111 -20.83 6.01 27.02
C MET A 111 -20.72 4.80 27.95
N GLY A 112 -20.09 3.74 27.46
CA GLY A 112 -19.76 2.58 28.27
C GLY A 112 -18.69 2.90 29.33
N LEU A 113 -17.64 3.62 28.96
CA LEU A 113 -16.60 4.06 29.89
C LEU A 113 -17.16 4.99 30.99
N LEU A 114 -18.04 5.92 30.63
CA LEU A 114 -18.70 6.81 31.59
C LEU A 114 -19.47 6.00 32.65
N LYS A 115 -20.16 4.95 32.23
CA LYS A 115 -20.90 4.06 33.18
C LYS A 115 -19.95 3.19 33.99
N TYR A 116 -18.81 2.82 33.43
CA TYR A 116 -17.82 1.98 34.09
C TYR A 116 -17.03 2.76 35.15
N ASN A 117 -16.49 3.94 34.80
CA ASN A 117 -15.68 4.76 35.71
C ASN A 117 -15.63 6.23 35.25
N GLN A 118 -16.15 7.12 36.08
CA GLN A 118 -16.24 8.54 35.79
C GLN A 118 -14.87 9.24 35.72
N ASP A 119 -13.92 8.87 36.57
CA ASP A 119 -12.57 9.47 36.54
C ASP A 119 -11.84 9.13 35.26
N LYS A 120 -11.92 7.88 34.81
CA LYS A 120 -11.36 7.44 33.53
C LYS A 120 -12.05 8.11 32.33
N TYR A 121 -13.35 8.39 32.44
CA TYR A 121 -14.06 9.13 31.41
C TYR A 121 -13.54 10.57 31.28
N ILE A 122 -13.17 11.24 32.34
CA ILE A 122 -12.56 12.58 32.28
C ILE A 122 -11.24 12.52 31.48
N ARG A 123 -10.41 11.53 31.77
CA ARG A 123 -9.16 11.32 31.00
C ARG A 123 -9.42 11.02 29.52
N PHE A 124 -10.44 10.21 29.24
CA PHE A 124 -10.85 9.95 27.86
C PHE A 124 -11.39 11.21 27.15
N ALA A 125 -12.10 12.09 27.84
CA ALA A 125 -12.57 13.35 27.28
C ALA A 125 -11.38 14.21 26.82
N ASP A 126 -10.32 14.32 27.62
CA ASP A 126 -9.08 14.99 27.24
C ASP A 126 -8.44 14.35 26.01
N PHE A 127 -8.39 13.02 25.96
CA PHE A 127 -7.87 12.27 24.82
C PHE A 127 -8.71 12.49 23.56
N LYS A 128 -10.02 12.50 23.69
CA LYS A 128 -10.95 12.77 22.59
C LYS A 128 -10.69 14.15 21.98
N ASP A 129 -10.53 15.17 22.82
CA ASP A 129 -10.35 16.54 22.36
C ASP A 129 -8.94 16.77 21.78
N LYS A 130 -7.89 16.22 22.40
CA LYS A 130 -6.50 16.46 21.99
C LYS A 130 -6.01 15.53 20.89
N VAL A 131 -6.54 14.29 20.81
CA VAL A 131 -6.04 13.27 19.91
C VAL A 131 -7.07 12.86 18.86
N LEU A 132 -8.29 12.43 19.28
CA LEU A 132 -9.28 11.94 18.31
C LEU A 132 -9.79 13.04 17.38
N GLN A 133 -9.87 14.30 17.84
CA GLN A 133 -10.27 15.43 16.99
C GLN A 133 -9.21 15.70 15.91
N GLU A 134 -7.92 15.58 16.23
CA GLU A 134 -6.86 15.72 15.24
C GLU A 134 -6.97 14.65 14.15
N PHE A 135 -7.24 13.38 14.50
CA PHE A 135 -7.50 12.33 13.52
C PHE A 135 -8.70 12.65 12.62
N LYS A 136 -9.79 13.15 13.19
CA LYS A 136 -11.03 13.48 12.46
C LYS A 136 -10.87 14.70 11.56
N SER A 137 -10.08 15.67 11.97
CA SER A 137 -9.85 16.92 11.24
C SER A 137 -8.72 16.83 10.22
N TYR A 138 -7.85 15.83 10.33
CA TYR A 138 -6.69 15.67 9.46
C TYR A 138 -7.10 15.48 8.00
N LYS A 139 -6.57 16.35 7.16
CA LYS A 139 -6.78 16.28 5.70
C LYS A 139 -5.56 15.66 5.03
N ILE A 140 -5.78 14.53 4.42
CA ILE A 140 -4.73 13.87 3.62
C ILE A 140 -4.42 14.77 2.42
N PRO A 141 -3.17 15.24 2.23
CA PRO A 141 -2.80 16.00 1.07
C PRO A 141 -2.92 15.16 -0.21
N VAL A 142 -3.59 15.70 -1.22
CA VAL A 142 -3.83 15.02 -2.50
C VAL A 142 -3.31 15.89 -3.64
N ILE A 143 -2.48 15.31 -4.50
CA ILE A 143 -2.07 15.92 -5.76
C ILE A 143 -3.02 15.42 -6.85
N GLN A 144 -3.85 16.32 -7.37
CA GLN A 144 -4.76 15.99 -8.44
C GLN A 144 -4.13 16.31 -9.79
N LEU A 145 -4.01 15.30 -10.66
CA LEU A 145 -3.55 15.46 -12.02
C LEU A 145 -4.75 15.61 -12.97
N ASN A 146 -4.65 16.51 -13.94
CA ASN A 146 -5.68 16.72 -14.94
C ASN A 146 -5.64 15.62 -16.01
N LYS A 147 -6.78 15.37 -16.68
CA LYS A 147 -6.86 14.41 -17.80
C LYS A 147 -5.89 14.70 -18.95
N ASN A 148 -5.53 15.98 -19.14
CA ASN A 148 -4.63 16.42 -20.19
C ASN A 148 -3.14 16.43 -19.74
N THR A 149 -2.84 15.99 -18.52
CA THR A 149 -1.46 15.87 -18.06
C THR A 149 -0.77 14.80 -18.90
N SER A 150 0.36 15.14 -19.53
CA SER A 150 1.11 14.17 -20.33
C SER A 150 1.59 12.99 -19.50
N LYS A 151 1.70 11.81 -20.10
CA LYS A 151 2.20 10.60 -19.41
C LYS A 151 3.57 10.86 -18.80
N ASP A 152 4.45 11.58 -19.47
CA ASP A 152 5.78 11.96 -18.95
C ASP A 152 5.70 12.80 -17.68
N ALA A 153 4.79 13.79 -17.65
CA ALA A 153 4.59 14.64 -16.48
C ALA A 153 4.01 13.84 -15.30
N VAL A 154 3.09 12.91 -15.57
CA VAL A 154 2.57 11.98 -14.57
C VAL A 154 3.72 11.16 -13.97
N CYS A 155 4.57 10.57 -14.80
CA CYS A 155 5.71 9.77 -14.38
C CYS A 155 6.73 10.57 -13.57
N LEU A 156 7.00 11.82 -13.97
CA LEU A 156 7.90 12.71 -13.24
C LEU A 156 7.35 13.03 -11.83
N VAL A 157 6.05 13.29 -11.70
CA VAL A 157 5.40 13.50 -10.40
C VAL A 157 5.55 12.26 -9.52
N PHE A 158 5.28 11.06 -10.07
CA PHE A 158 5.47 9.80 -9.35
C PHE A 158 6.91 9.61 -8.85
N GLU A 159 7.87 9.88 -9.71
CA GLU A 159 9.29 9.76 -9.37
C GLU A 159 9.70 10.71 -8.23
N LYS A 160 9.15 11.92 -8.22
CA LYS A 160 9.46 12.94 -7.21
C LYS A 160 8.73 12.75 -5.89
N VAL A 161 7.50 12.22 -5.92
CA VAL A 161 6.70 12.01 -4.70
C VAL A 161 7.13 10.75 -3.96
N ASN A 162 7.67 9.75 -4.65
CA ASN A 162 8.08 8.46 -4.08
C ASN A 162 9.48 8.46 -3.42
N THR A 163 9.93 9.60 -2.91
CA THR A 163 11.28 9.76 -2.33
C THR A 163 11.49 9.04 -0.98
N GLY A 164 10.47 8.42 -0.40
CA GLY A 164 10.56 7.72 0.90
C GLY A 164 9.96 6.29 0.89
N GLY A 165 9.49 5.79 -0.25
CA GLY A 165 8.89 4.48 -0.38
C GLY A 165 9.66 3.54 -1.32
N VAL A 166 9.09 2.35 -1.57
CA VAL A 166 9.60 1.45 -2.62
C VAL A 166 9.40 2.14 -3.98
N PRO A 167 10.47 2.38 -4.76
CA PRO A 167 10.34 3.02 -6.07
C PRO A 167 9.42 2.19 -6.97
N LEU A 168 8.42 2.83 -7.58
CA LEU A 168 7.60 2.17 -8.57
C LEU A 168 8.44 1.80 -9.80
N SER A 169 8.35 0.54 -10.19
CA SER A 169 8.97 0.06 -11.42
C SER A 169 8.29 0.69 -12.65
N VAL A 170 9.01 0.73 -13.76
CA VAL A 170 8.43 1.18 -15.04
C VAL A 170 7.23 0.31 -15.43
N PHE A 171 7.28 -0.98 -15.12
CA PHE A 171 6.18 -1.90 -15.36
C PHE A 171 4.91 -1.53 -14.60
N GLU A 172 5.02 -1.14 -13.33
CA GLU A 172 3.87 -0.69 -12.52
C GLU A 172 3.25 0.60 -13.08
N LEU A 173 4.07 1.52 -13.55
CA LEU A 173 3.61 2.77 -14.17
C LEU A 173 2.87 2.52 -15.49
N VAL A 174 3.40 1.65 -16.36
CA VAL A 174 2.75 1.25 -17.62
C VAL A 174 1.44 0.50 -17.31
N THR A 175 1.45 -0.39 -16.31
CA THR A 175 0.23 -1.09 -15.85
C THR A 175 -0.85 -0.11 -15.42
N ALA A 176 -0.50 0.89 -14.62
CA ALA A 176 -1.44 1.94 -14.19
C ALA A 176 -1.95 2.77 -15.37
N SER A 177 -1.08 3.08 -16.35
CA SER A 177 -1.45 3.81 -17.56
C SER A 177 -2.46 3.03 -18.41
N PHE A 178 -2.26 1.74 -18.62
CA PHE A 178 -3.16 0.90 -19.39
C PHE A 178 -4.50 0.67 -18.69
N ALA A 179 -4.49 0.49 -17.37
CA ALA A 179 -5.72 0.40 -16.57
C ALA A 179 -6.59 1.68 -16.67
N ALA A 180 -5.98 2.84 -16.92
CA ALA A 180 -6.69 4.10 -17.10
C ALA A 180 -7.37 4.21 -18.49
N GLU A 181 -6.95 3.44 -19.49
CA GLU A 181 -7.48 3.42 -20.85
C GLU A 181 -8.79 2.63 -21.02
N ASN A 182 -9.46 2.24 -19.91
CA ASN A 182 -10.87 1.76 -19.85
C ASN A 182 -11.17 0.34 -20.33
N ASP A 183 -10.25 -0.57 -20.32
CA ASP A 183 -10.57 -1.96 -20.66
C ASP A 183 -10.39 -2.87 -19.45
N LYS A 184 -11.48 -3.47 -18.97
CA LYS A 184 -11.48 -4.40 -17.84
C LYS A 184 -10.63 -5.66 -18.10
N ASP A 185 -10.34 -5.93 -19.38
CA ASP A 185 -9.61 -7.12 -19.83
C ASP A 185 -8.10 -6.86 -20.01
N ASN A 186 -7.60 -5.67 -19.66
CA ASN A 186 -6.20 -5.27 -19.93
C ASN A 186 -5.40 -5.08 -18.65
N ASN A 187 -5.41 -6.07 -17.79
CA ASN A 187 -4.53 -6.11 -16.63
C ASN A 187 -3.16 -6.65 -17.04
N LEU A 188 -2.21 -5.76 -17.32
CA LEU A 188 -0.85 -6.09 -17.71
C LEU A 188 -0.16 -7.04 -16.72
N ARG A 189 -0.49 -6.92 -15.44
CA ARG A 189 0.05 -7.78 -14.38
C ARG A 189 -0.50 -9.21 -14.49
N GLU A 190 -1.78 -9.37 -14.76
CA GLU A 190 -2.40 -10.69 -14.98
C GLU A 190 -1.89 -11.32 -16.27
N ASP A 191 -1.74 -10.54 -17.34
CA ASP A 191 -1.15 -11.05 -18.58
C ASP A 191 0.31 -11.53 -18.36
N TRP A 192 1.10 -10.80 -17.58
CA TRP A 192 2.50 -11.16 -17.35
C TRP A 192 2.66 -12.35 -16.40
N TYR A 193 1.98 -12.34 -15.24
CA TYR A 193 2.15 -13.36 -14.19
C TYR A 193 1.14 -14.50 -14.26
N GLY A 194 0.04 -14.34 -15.00
CA GLY A 194 -1.10 -15.25 -14.99
C GLY A 194 -1.97 -15.11 -13.74
N ASP A 195 -3.01 -15.94 -13.66
CA ASP A 195 -3.83 -16.11 -12.47
C ASP A 195 -3.77 -17.57 -12.00
N GLN A 196 -2.98 -17.82 -10.97
CA GLN A 196 -2.82 -19.16 -10.39
C GLN A 196 -4.12 -19.71 -9.81
N LYS A 197 -5.05 -18.86 -9.37
CA LYS A 197 -6.34 -19.30 -8.81
C LYS A 197 -7.28 -19.81 -9.90
N GLN A 198 -7.17 -19.25 -11.09
CA GLN A 198 -7.97 -19.62 -12.26
C GLN A 198 -7.23 -20.59 -13.20
N GLY A 199 -5.99 -20.95 -12.89
CA GLY A 199 -5.16 -21.81 -13.73
C GLY A 199 -4.73 -21.14 -15.06
N ILE A 200 -4.71 -19.79 -15.10
CA ILE A 200 -4.31 -19.05 -16.29
C ILE A 200 -2.79 -18.83 -16.28
N GLU A 201 -2.12 -19.33 -17.30
CA GLU A 201 -0.68 -19.19 -17.49
C GLU A 201 -0.31 -17.79 -17.96
N GLY A 202 0.68 -17.18 -17.30
CA GLY A 202 1.18 -15.85 -17.66
C GLY A 202 2.09 -15.85 -18.90
N ARG A 203 2.21 -14.67 -19.51
CA ARG A 203 3.12 -14.45 -20.65
C ARG A 203 4.57 -14.82 -20.31
N PHE A 204 5.03 -14.51 -19.11
CA PHE A 204 6.38 -14.86 -18.67
C PHE A 204 6.63 -16.37 -18.74
N GLN A 205 5.72 -17.20 -18.24
CA GLN A 205 5.85 -18.66 -18.28
C GLN A 205 5.97 -19.16 -19.71
N ARG A 206 5.12 -18.71 -20.62
CA ARG A 206 5.17 -19.05 -22.06
C ARG A 206 6.48 -18.64 -22.73
N ILE A 207 7.07 -17.51 -22.32
CA ILE A 207 8.35 -17.06 -22.87
C ILE A 207 9.49 -17.95 -22.39
N VAL A 208 9.51 -18.35 -21.11
CA VAL A 208 10.64 -19.07 -20.49
C VAL A 208 10.55 -20.57 -20.60
N GLU A 209 9.38 -21.14 -20.88
CA GLU A 209 9.09 -22.59 -20.87
C GLU A 209 10.17 -23.43 -21.55
N ASN A 210 10.70 -22.99 -22.69
CA ASN A 210 11.75 -23.69 -23.42
C ASN A 210 13.05 -22.88 -23.57
N ARG A 211 13.23 -21.83 -22.76
CA ARG A 211 14.32 -20.85 -22.90
C ARG A 211 14.95 -20.50 -21.55
N LYS A 212 15.72 -21.42 -20.98
CA LYS A 212 16.35 -21.24 -19.66
C LYS A 212 17.15 -19.94 -19.53
N ILE A 213 17.73 -19.42 -20.61
CA ILE A 213 18.47 -18.15 -20.63
C ILE A 213 17.57 -16.95 -20.26
N LEU A 214 16.26 -17.04 -20.49
CA LEU A 214 15.28 -16.01 -20.20
C LEU A 214 14.63 -16.16 -18.81
N SER A 215 15.08 -17.13 -18.00
CA SER A 215 14.50 -17.40 -16.67
C SER A 215 14.59 -16.24 -15.68
N LYS A 216 15.47 -15.26 -15.95
CA LYS A 216 15.65 -14.04 -15.15
C LYS A 216 15.06 -12.79 -15.80
N LEU A 217 14.28 -12.97 -16.89
CA LEU A 217 13.65 -11.86 -17.59
C LEU A 217 12.63 -11.16 -16.66
N GLU A 218 12.84 -9.88 -16.43
CA GLU A 218 11.90 -9.07 -15.67
C GLU A 218 10.83 -8.41 -16.58
N PRO A 219 9.65 -8.08 -16.05
CA PRO A 219 8.61 -7.42 -16.84
C PRO A 219 9.08 -6.10 -17.47
N THR A 220 9.96 -5.38 -16.80
CA THR A 220 10.56 -4.14 -17.30
C THR A 220 11.48 -4.38 -18.51
N ASP A 221 12.25 -5.47 -18.51
CA ASP A 221 13.11 -5.84 -19.64
C ASP A 221 12.28 -6.13 -20.89
N PHE A 222 11.16 -6.84 -20.71
CA PHE A 222 10.24 -7.13 -21.80
C PHE A 222 9.64 -5.84 -22.39
N LEU A 223 9.21 -4.90 -21.56
CA LEU A 223 8.72 -3.58 -22.03
C LEU A 223 9.81 -2.79 -22.75
N GLN A 224 11.07 -2.88 -22.32
CA GLN A 224 12.20 -2.24 -22.99
C GLN A 224 12.41 -2.81 -24.40
N VAL A 225 12.28 -4.14 -24.56
CA VAL A 225 12.35 -4.77 -25.88
C VAL A 225 11.23 -4.28 -26.78
N ILE A 226 9.98 -4.23 -26.29
CA ILE A 226 8.85 -3.68 -27.06
C ILE A 226 9.13 -2.23 -27.46
N SER A 227 9.65 -1.41 -26.53
CA SER A 227 9.98 -0.01 -26.82
C SER A 227 11.05 0.13 -27.91
N LEU A 228 12.07 -0.72 -27.89
CA LEU A 228 13.07 -0.74 -28.97
C LEU A 228 12.45 -1.08 -30.32
N LEU A 229 11.62 -2.11 -30.38
CA LEU A 229 10.96 -2.54 -31.62
C LEU A 229 10.02 -1.43 -32.14
N THR A 230 9.14 -0.92 -31.31
CA THR A 230 8.18 0.14 -31.69
C THR A 230 8.90 1.41 -32.16
N THR A 231 9.95 1.83 -31.45
CA THR A 231 10.70 3.03 -31.84
C THR A 231 11.57 2.79 -33.09
N TYR A 232 12.05 1.58 -33.29
CA TYR A 232 12.73 1.18 -34.52
C TYR A 232 11.78 1.24 -35.73
N ASP A 233 10.58 0.69 -35.60
CA ASP A 233 9.57 0.72 -36.67
C ASP A 233 9.17 2.15 -37.01
N LYS A 234 8.96 3.00 -36.04
CA LYS A 234 8.74 4.44 -36.25
C LYS A 234 9.90 5.05 -37.06
N ARG A 235 11.13 4.73 -36.72
CA ARG A 235 12.30 5.20 -37.47
C ARG A 235 12.33 4.69 -38.91
N GLN A 236 11.90 3.45 -39.17
CA GLN A 236 11.81 2.94 -40.53
C GLN A 236 10.73 3.64 -41.36
N ILE A 237 9.60 3.97 -40.73
CA ILE A 237 8.53 4.79 -41.35
C ILE A 237 9.08 6.17 -41.70
N ASP A 238 9.75 6.87 -40.77
CA ASP A 238 10.36 8.16 -41.02
C ASP A 238 11.33 8.13 -42.22
N ARG A 239 12.13 7.05 -42.35
CA ARG A 239 13.02 6.87 -43.50
C ARG A 239 12.26 6.72 -44.82
N LYS A 240 11.16 5.97 -44.81
CA LYS A 240 10.31 5.81 -45.99
C LYS A 240 9.63 7.13 -46.39
N GLU A 241 9.36 7.99 -45.44
CA GLU A 241 8.82 9.33 -45.63
C GLU A 241 9.89 10.36 -46.06
N GLY A 242 11.13 9.94 -46.22
CA GLY A 242 12.23 10.81 -46.67
C GLY A 242 12.88 11.65 -45.59
N LYS A 243 12.56 11.41 -44.30
CA LYS A 243 13.20 12.12 -43.20
C LYS A 243 14.64 11.66 -43.04
N THR A 244 15.54 12.58 -42.66
CA THR A 244 16.97 12.32 -42.45
C THR A 244 17.51 13.02 -41.21
N GLY A 245 18.66 12.55 -40.72
CA GLY A 245 19.38 13.21 -39.62
C GLY A 245 18.54 13.32 -38.33
N LYS A 246 18.39 14.53 -37.80
CA LYS A 246 17.67 14.83 -36.55
C LYS A 246 16.15 14.67 -36.65
N LEU A 247 15.61 14.56 -37.85
CA LEU A 247 14.16 14.37 -38.08
C LEU A 247 13.73 12.90 -37.92
N LEU A 248 14.70 11.96 -37.85
CA LEU A 248 14.42 10.55 -37.62
C LEU A 248 14.10 10.30 -36.12
N SER A 249 13.06 9.53 -35.86
CA SER A 249 12.73 9.05 -34.52
C SER A 249 13.91 8.32 -33.89
N ALA A 250 14.22 8.60 -32.65
CA ALA A 250 15.26 7.91 -31.92
C ALA A 250 14.81 6.51 -31.53
N VAL A 251 15.65 5.49 -31.76
CA VAL A 251 15.43 4.15 -31.22
C VAL A 251 15.86 4.16 -29.75
N SER A 252 14.96 3.79 -28.84
CA SER A 252 15.19 3.99 -27.42
C SER A 252 14.47 2.96 -26.56
N ALA A 253 15.16 2.46 -25.54
CA ALA A 253 14.60 1.71 -24.41
C ALA A 253 14.61 2.54 -23.12
N LYS A 254 14.87 3.85 -23.20
CA LYS A 254 14.87 4.72 -22.04
C LYS A 254 13.48 4.73 -21.42
N ARG A 255 13.41 4.94 -20.09
CA ARG A 255 12.17 4.99 -19.31
C ARG A 255 11.07 5.81 -19.99
N GLN A 256 11.40 7.00 -20.51
CA GLN A 256 10.44 7.85 -21.21
C GLN A 256 9.82 7.18 -22.45
N ALA A 257 10.61 6.47 -23.24
CA ALA A 257 10.12 5.77 -24.42
C ALA A 257 9.22 4.58 -24.03
N VAL A 258 9.57 3.85 -22.98
CA VAL A 258 8.74 2.76 -22.44
C VAL A 258 7.39 3.27 -21.94
N LEU A 259 7.34 4.42 -21.32
CA LEU A 259 6.11 5.03 -20.80
C LEU A 259 5.18 5.56 -21.90
N THR A 260 5.66 5.76 -23.13
CA THR A 260 4.86 6.13 -24.29
C THR A 260 4.23 4.95 -25.01
N LEU A 261 4.56 3.71 -24.61
CA LEU A 261 3.96 2.51 -25.19
C LEU A 261 2.43 2.54 -25.05
N THR A 262 1.77 2.06 -26.07
CA THR A 262 0.33 1.82 -26.08
C THR A 262 0.03 0.34 -25.79
N LEU A 263 -1.20 0.04 -25.42
CA LEU A 263 -1.64 -1.34 -25.27
C LEU A 263 -1.50 -2.14 -26.56
N GLN A 264 -1.66 -1.48 -27.73
CA GLN A 264 -1.49 -2.10 -29.02
C GLN A 264 -0.03 -2.51 -29.26
N ASP A 265 0.92 -1.65 -28.89
CA ASP A 265 2.36 -1.98 -28.97
C ASP A 265 2.71 -3.21 -28.11
N TYR A 266 2.05 -3.35 -26.95
CA TYR A 266 2.26 -4.48 -26.03
C TYR A 266 1.66 -5.80 -26.55
N LYS A 267 0.55 -5.73 -27.32
CA LYS A 267 -0.16 -6.93 -27.84
C LYS A 267 0.41 -7.46 -29.16
N GLN A 268 1.20 -6.67 -29.89
CA GLN A 268 1.92 -7.09 -31.09
C GLN A 268 3.12 -8.01 -30.74
#